data_d92ff0c8fd73f757b736067d7d0dc974
#
_entry.id   d92ff0c8fd73f757b736067d7d0dc974
#
_cell.length_a   1.000
_cell.length_b   1.000
_cell.length_c   1.000
_cell.angle_alpha   90.00
_cell.angle_beta   90.00
_cell.angle_gamma   90.00
#
_symmetry.space_group_name_H-M   'P 1'
#
loop_
_entity.id
_entity.type
_entity.pdbx_description
1 polymer ?
#
loop_
_entity_poly.entity_id
_entity_poly.type
_entity_poly.pdbx_seq_one_letter_code
_entity_poly.pdbx_strand_id
1 'polypeptide(L)'
;IDDSHIDITIPKNLCAQYGYDHHLLPCKTLNPDFVAAYKEHSENAHDYWIQMTQSIEDYGYEDWFWTKGSCNEISRNSAGIVYDCQVSAKMLCKLYGIHYCDYSARIINSWLNELKQFSKEEQYSLLDYFYWEHRLGSWLAECLNEADIVGETFIPFNTRAYFEMVKNVPVAERVSPDYRFFEAVLEYCGMDLNIPVNPGRYSSIQAKIKCLIKNRLHFIYGTLLNR
;
A
#
# COMPACT_ATOMS: atom_id res chain seq x y z
N ILE A 1 17.59 3.02 -9.74
CA ILE A 1 16.54 3.91 -10.31
C ILE A 1 17.33 5.11 -10.86
N ASP A 2 17.08 5.50 -12.11
CA ASP A 2 17.67 6.70 -12.68
C ASP A 2 16.85 7.97 -12.34
N ASP A 3 17.47 9.13 -12.50
CA ASP A 3 16.87 10.43 -12.14
C ASP A 3 15.60 10.78 -12.93
N SER A 4 15.31 10.06 -14.01
CA SER A 4 14.07 10.22 -14.81
C SER A 4 12.91 9.38 -14.30
N HIS A 5 13.14 8.53 -13.33
CA HIS A 5 12.10 7.66 -12.79
C HIS A 5 10.97 8.46 -12.14
N ILE A 6 9.74 8.01 -12.33
CA ILE A 6 8.53 8.71 -11.82
C ILE A 6 8.53 8.88 -10.31
N ASP A 7 9.07 7.92 -9.56
CA ASP A 7 9.16 8.00 -8.09
C ASP A 7 10.18 9.04 -7.60
N ILE A 8 11.01 9.58 -8.50
CA ILE A 8 11.92 10.70 -8.23
C ILE A 8 11.34 12.01 -8.76
N THR A 9 10.92 12.02 -10.03
CA THR A 9 10.52 13.24 -10.72
C THR A 9 9.21 13.80 -10.21
N ILE A 10 8.22 12.95 -9.84
CA ILE A 10 6.93 13.41 -9.32
C ILE A 10 7.07 14.06 -7.95
N PRO A 11 7.67 13.43 -6.93
CA PRO A 11 7.87 14.09 -5.63
C PRO A 11 8.70 15.36 -5.73
N LYS A 12 9.76 15.37 -6.55
CA LYS A 12 10.58 16.56 -6.78
C LYS A 12 9.75 17.74 -7.31
N ASN A 13 8.90 17.49 -8.31
CA ASN A 13 8.05 18.52 -8.90
C ASN A 13 6.98 19.01 -7.92
N LEU A 14 6.38 18.11 -7.14
CA LEU A 14 5.40 18.48 -6.13
C LEU A 14 6.03 19.30 -5.01
N CYS A 15 7.20 18.90 -4.51
CA CYS A 15 7.93 19.66 -3.50
C CYS A 15 8.25 21.07 -4.03
N ALA A 16 8.72 21.20 -5.26
CA ALA A 16 9.00 22.49 -5.87
C ALA A 16 7.73 23.35 -6.02
N GLN A 17 6.59 22.75 -6.41
CA GLN A 17 5.31 23.44 -6.58
C GLN A 17 4.77 24.00 -5.25
N TYR A 18 4.95 23.27 -4.16
CA TYR A 18 4.40 23.62 -2.85
C TYR A 18 5.43 24.23 -1.88
N GLY A 19 6.65 24.46 -2.32
CA GLY A 19 7.70 25.09 -1.51
C GLY A 19 8.29 24.18 -0.44
N TYR A 20 8.31 22.85 -0.67
CA TYR A 20 8.94 21.88 0.20
C TYR A 20 10.32 21.47 -0.33
N ASP A 21 11.22 21.13 0.57
CA ASP A 21 12.50 20.57 0.21
C ASP A 21 12.33 19.11 -0.23
N HIS A 22 13.07 18.72 -1.27
CA HIS A 22 13.12 17.35 -1.78
C HIS A 22 14.54 16.81 -1.66
N HIS A 23 14.69 15.74 -0.90
CA HIS A 23 15.96 15.08 -0.69
C HIS A 23 15.91 13.65 -1.24
N LEU A 24 16.88 13.32 -2.09
CA LEU A 24 17.08 11.97 -2.60
C LEU A 24 18.18 11.31 -1.75
N LEU A 25 17.80 10.30 -0.97
CA LEU A 25 18.73 9.56 -0.14
C LEU A 25 19.28 8.37 -0.92
N PRO A 26 20.59 8.37 -1.28
CA PRO A 26 21.17 7.25 -2.00
C PRO A 26 21.39 6.06 -1.06
N CYS A 27 21.00 4.87 -1.49
CA CYS A 27 21.38 3.63 -0.81
C CYS A 27 22.88 3.42 -0.97
N LYS A 28 23.60 3.42 0.14
CA LYS A 28 25.05 3.20 0.19
C LYS A 28 25.39 1.75 0.53
N THR A 29 26.69 1.43 0.49
CA THR A 29 27.19 0.16 1.04
C THR A 29 26.87 0.10 2.54
N LEU A 30 26.36 -1.04 2.98
CA LEU A 30 26.00 -1.25 4.37
C LEU A 30 27.23 -1.15 5.29
N ASN A 31 27.08 -0.40 6.37
CA ASN A 31 28.02 -0.35 7.48
C ASN A 31 27.86 -1.62 8.34
N PRO A 32 28.93 -2.38 8.59
CA PRO A 32 28.86 -3.60 9.40
C PRO A 32 28.32 -3.38 10.83
N ASP A 33 28.66 -2.25 11.44
CA ASP A 33 28.19 -1.92 12.80
C ASP A 33 26.68 -1.62 12.79
N PHE A 34 26.20 -0.90 11.77
CA PHE A 34 24.77 -0.68 11.57
C PHE A 34 24.01 -1.99 11.33
N VAL A 35 24.57 -2.87 10.50
CA VAL A 35 23.99 -4.20 10.25
C VAL A 35 23.88 -5.02 11.53
N ALA A 36 24.88 -4.97 12.39
CA ALA A 36 24.84 -5.68 13.66
C ALA A 36 23.73 -5.11 14.59
N ALA A 37 23.67 -3.78 14.75
CA ALA A 37 22.65 -3.11 15.55
C ALA A 37 21.24 -3.36 15.01
N TYR A 38 21.06 -3.28 13.69
CA TYR A 38 19.77 -3.55 13.03
C TYR A 38 19.26 -4.97 13.28
N LYS A 39 20.15 -5.97 13.19
CA LYS A 39 19.81 -7.37 13.47
C LYS A 39 19.56 -7.67 14.94
N GLU A 40 20.16 -6.90 15.84
CA GLU A 40 19.85 -6.98 17.26
C GLU A 40 18.50 -6.33 17.58
N HIS A 41 18.16 -5.26 16.87
CA HIS A 41 16.88 -4.54 17.01
C HIS A 41 15.68 -5.31 16.46
N SER A 42 15.84 -5.97 15.30
CA SER A 42 14.76 -6.66 14.61
C SER A 42 15.22 -7.97 13.93
N GLU A 43 14.28 -8.85 13.58
CA GLU A 43 14.56 -10.11 12.89
C GLU A 43 14.98 -9.96 11.41
N ASN A 44 15.04 -8.73 10.88
CA ASN A 44 15.39 -8.42 9.49
C ASN A 44 14.55 -9.24 8.47
N ALA A 45 13.25 -9.05 8.52
CA ALA A 45 12.31 -9.73 7.63
C ALA A 45 12.40 -9.26 6.16
N HIS A 46 13.03 -8.10 5.89
CA HIS A 46 13.10 -7.49 4.56
C HIS A 46 14.52 -7.10 4.16
N ASP A 47 15.12 -7.86 3.25
CA ASP A 47 16.52 -7.72 2.85
C ASP A 47 16.96 -6.32 2.37
N TYR A 48 16.04 -5.53 1.80
CA TYR A 48 16.36 -4.19 1.26
C TYR A 48 16.04 -3.03 2.22
N TRP A 49 15.28 -3.27 3.28
CA TRP A 49 14.89 -2.22 4.22
C TRP A 49 16.07 -1.70 5.03
N ILE A 50 17.00 -2.54 5.39
CA ILE A 50 18.21 -2.16 6.09
C ILE A 50 19.01 -1.07 5.35
N GLN A 51 19.08 -1.14 4.01
CA GLN A 51 19.76 -0.10 3.22
C GLN A 51 19.01 1.24 3.26
N MET A 52 17.69 1.19 3.18
CA MET A 52 16.85 2.38 3.30
C MET A 52 16.96 3.02 4.68
N THR A 53 16.93 2.20 5.73
CA THR A 53 17.03 2.63 7.12
C THR A 53 18.39 3.26 7.41
N GLN A 54 19.49 2.63 6.94
CA GLN A 54 20.82 3.22 7.06
C GLN A 54 20.94 4.55 6.31
N SER A 55 20.30 4.70 5.14
CA SER A 55 20.34 5.96 4.39
C SER A 55 19.64 7.10 5.15
N ILE A 56 18.65 6.77 5.96
CA ILE A 56 17.95 7.72 6.85
C ILE A 56 18.87 8.13 8.01
N GLU A 57 19.51 7.16 8.67
CA GLU A 57 20.49 7.43 9.73
C GLU A 57 21.63 8.30 9.23
N ASP A 58 22.24 7.93 8.10
CA ASP A 58 23.35 8.68 7.47
C ASP A 58 22.98 10.13 7.14
N TYR A 59 21.70 10.45 6.99
CA TYR A 59 21.23 11.80 6.72
C TYR A 59 21.07 12.64 8.00
N GLY A 60 21.02 12.02 9.17
CA GLY A 60 21.02 12.70 10.46
C GLY A 60 19.66 13.24 10.90
N TYR A 61 18.58 12.50 10.65
CA TYR A 61 17.21 12.85 11.08
C TYR A 61 16.79 12.18 12.40
N GLU A 62 17.69 11.97 13.31
CA GLU A 62 17.50 11.19 14.54
C GLU A 62 16.36 11.71 15.45
N ASP A 63 16.06 13.02 15.39
CA ASP A 63 15.00 13.66 16.19
C ASP A 63 13.70 13.93 15.39
N TRP A 64 13.50 13.29 14.23
CA TRP A 64 12.39 13.58 13.34
C TRP A 64 11.35 12.47 13.36
N PHE A 65 10.08 12.86 13.12
CA PHE A 65 9.04 11.90 12.80
C PHE A 65 9.02 11.61 11.30
N TRP A 66 8.93 10.34 10.98
CA TRP A 66 8.70 9.90 9.60
C TRP A 66 7.19 9.84 9.34
N THR A 67 6.69 10.64 8.43
CA THR A 67 5.29 10.53 7.99
C THR A 67 5.21 9.66 6.76
N LYS A 68 4.45 8.56 6.86
CA LYS A 68 4.19 7.66 5.73
C LYS A 68 2.73 7.74 5.31
N GLY A 69 2.50 7.71 3.98
CA GLY A 69 1.16 7.65 3.38
C GLY A 69 0.52 6.26 3.44
N SER A 70 1.08 5.32 4.19
CA SER A 70 0.54 3.98 4.37
C SER A 70 -0.87 4.03 4.96
N CYS A 71 -1.65 2.99 4.77
CA CYS A 71 -3.10 2.88 5.01
C CYS A 71 -3.97 3.65 4.02
N ASN A 72 -3.47 4.68 3.36
CA ASN A 72 -4.22 5.41 2.33
C ASN A 72 -4.49 4.56 1.08
N GLU A 73 -3.79 3.45 0.89
CA GLU A 73 -4.04 2.51 -0.20
C GLU A 73 -5.45 1.88 -0.15
N ILE A 74 -6.11 1.89 1.00
CA ILE A 74 -7.52 1.46 1.13
C ILE A 74 -8.42 2.37 0.28
N SER A 75 -8.15 3.69 0.28
CA SER A 75 -8.88 4.64 -0.56
C SER A 75 -8.65 4.45 -2.07
N ARG A 76 -7.63 3.69 -2.41
CA ARG A 76 -7.16 3.42 -3.76
C ARG A 76 -7.16 1.92 -4.04
N ASN A 77 -8.30 1.27 -3.95
CA ASN A 77 -8.42 -0.18 -4.05
C ASN A 77 -7.59 -0.77 -5.22
N SER A 78 -6.43 -1.34 -4.90
CA SER A 78 -5.50 -1.89 -5.89
C SER A 78 -5.91 -3.28 -6.39
N ALA A 79 -6.72 -4.00 -5.62
CA ALA A 79 -7.19 -5.33 -5.98
C ALA A 79 -8.27 -5.31 -7.07
N GLY A 80 -8.94 -4.17 -7.26
CA GLY A 80 -10.05 -4.01 -8.19
C GLY A 80 -11.38 -4.48 -7.60
N ILE A 81 -12.42 -4.50 -8.41
CA ILE A 81 -13.75 -4.92 -7.98
C ILE A 81 -13.79 -6.45 -7.94
N VAL A 82 -14.01 -7.00 -6.76
CA VAL A 82 -14.20 -8.44 -6.54
C VAL A 82 -15.36 -8.63 -5.58
N TYR A 83 -16.25 -9.55 -5.91
CA TYR A 83 -17.35 -9.89 -4.99
C TYR A 83 -16.85 -10.74 -3.82
N ASP A 84 -17.33 -10.48 -2.63
CA ASP A 84 -16.92 -11.21 -1.42
C ASP A 84 -17.14 -12.73 -1.52
N CYS A 85 -18.17 -13.18 -2.26
CA CYS A 85 -18.39 -14.60 -2.53
C CYS A 85 -17.27 -15.27 -3.34
N GLN A 86 -16.44 -14.50 -4.03
CA GLN A 86 -15.30 -14.99 -4.81
C GLN A 86 -13.98 -14.98 -4.02
N VAL A 87 -13.95 -14.33 -2.84
CA VAL A 87 -12.75 -14.23 -2.01
C VAL A 87 -12.45 -15.60 -1.39
N SER A 88 -11.24 -16.10 -1.62
CA SER A 88 -10.74 -17.36 -1.10
C SER A 88 -9.30 -17.21 -0.61
N ALA A 89 -8.86 -18.14 0.24
CA ALA A 89 -7.48 -18.16 0.71
C ALA A 89 -6.46 -18.20 -0.45
N LYS A 90 -6.72 -19.00 -1.47
CA LYS A 90 -5.86 -19.09 -2.66
C LYS A 90 -5.76 -17.75 -3.40
N MET A 91 -6.89 -17.07 -3.57
CA MET A 91 -6.94 -15.75 -4.20
C MET A 91 -6.15 -14.71 -3.39
N LEU A 92 -6.34 -14.66 -2.08
CA LEU A 92 -5.65 -13.74 -1.19
C LEU A 92 -4.14 -13.98 -1.20
N CYS A 93 -3.70 -15.24 -1.09
CA CYS A 93 -2.29 -15.58 -1.22
C CYS A 93 -1.70 -15.07 -2.56
N LYS A 94 -2.40 -15.30 -3.66
CA LYS A 94 -1.95 -14.86 -5.00
C LYS A 94 -1.89 -13.34 -5.13
N LEU A 95 -2.87 -12.61 -4.59
CA LEU A 95 -2.91 -11.14 -4.65
C LEU A 95 -1.79 -10.48 -3.85
N TYR A 96 -1.46 -11.06 -2.70
CA TYR A 96 -0.52 -10.46 -1.76
C TYR A 96 0.87 -11.13 -1.72
N GLY A 97 1.14 -12.05 -2.65
CA GLY A 97 2.43 -12.71 -2.76
C GLY A 97 2.74 -13.67 -1.61
N ILE A 98 1.70 -14.16 -0.91
CA ILE A 98 1.82 -15.13 0.18
C ILE A 98 1.96 -16.53 -0.43
N HIS A 99 2.93 -17.33 0.04
CA HIS A 99 3.05 -18.71 -0.39
C HIS A 99 1.81 -19.52 0.02
N TYR A 100 1.11 -20.09 -0.97
CA TYR A 100 -0.07 -20.91 -0.72
C TYR A 100 0.33 -22.32 -0.30
N CYS A 101 0.07 -22.68 0.95
CA CYS A 101 0.30 -23.99 1.53
C CYS A 101 -0.80 -24.28 2.58
N ASP A 102 -0.80 -25.46 3.15
CA ASP A 102 -1.81 -25.88 4.15
C ASP A 102 -1.85 -24.93 5.36
N TYR A 103 -0.70 -24.41 5.77
CA TYR A 103 -0.62 -23.46 6.87
C TYR A 103 -1.31 -22.14 6.54
N SER A 104 -0.90 -21.46 5.45
CA SER A 104 -1.48 -20.20 5.04
C SER A 104 -2.97 -20.34 4.69
N ALA A 105 -3.35 -21.44 4.03
CA ALA A 105 -4.74 -21.74 3.71
C ALA A 105 -5.60 -21.89 4.98
N ARG A 106 -5.11 -22.59 6.00
CA ARG A 106 -5.81 -22.76 7.27
C ARG A 106 -6.03 -21.44 7.99
N ILE A 107 -4.99 -20.62 8.13
CA ILE A 107 -5.08 -19.32 8.81
C ILE A 107 -6.06 -18.39 8.09
N ILE A 108 -5.91 -18.25 6.77
CA ILE A 108 -6.77 -17.35 5.99
C ILE A 108 -8.21 -17.86 5.93
N ASN A 109 -8.45 -19.17 5.86
CA ASN A 109 -9.81 -19.71 5.89
C ASN A 109 -10.47 -19.51 7.26
N SER A 110 -9.73 -19.62 8.37
CA SER A 110 -10.27 -19.30 9.71
C SER A 110 -10.71 -17.83 9.74
N TRP A 111 -9.86 -16.92 9.34
CA TRP A 111 -10.15 -15.51 9.24
C TRP A 111 -11.37 -15.22 8.33
N LEU A 112 -11.44 -15.83 7.14
CA LEU A 112 -12.57 -15.68 6.22
C LEU A 112 -13.90 -16.15 6.84
N ASN A 113 -13.88 -17.24 7.61
CA ASN A 113 -15.08 -17.77 8.24
C ASN A 113 -15.63 -16.83 9.33
N GLU A 114 -14.74 -16.17 10.06
CA GLU A 114 -15.11 -15.19 11.09
C GLU A 114 -15.67 -13.90 10.44
N LEU A 115 -15.03 -13.41 9.39
CA LEU A 115 -15.36 -12.10 8.83
C LEU A 115 -16.43 -12.09 7.75
N LYS A 116 -16.76 -13.20 7.11
CA LYS A 116 -17.79 -13.22 6.04
C LYS A 116 -19.16 -12.76 6.51
N GLN A 117 -19.56 -13.06 7.74
CA GLN A 117 -20.81 -12.60 8.31
C GLN A 117 -20.70 -11.11 8.66
N PHE A 118 -19.63 -10.73 9.34
CA PHE A 118 -19.38 -9.35 9.75
C PHE A 118 -19.28 -8.39 8.55
N SER A 119 -18.60 -8.78 7.48
CA SER A 119 -18.49 -8.00 6.24
C SER A 119 -19.85 -7.69 5.63
N LYS A 120 -20.81 -8.65 5.67
CA LYS A 120 -22.17 -8.43 5.16
C LYS A 120 -22.97 -7.45 6.02
N GLU A 121 -22.85 -7.56 7.32
CA GLU A 121 -23.55 -6.70 8.27
C GLU A 121 -23.05 -5.25 8.20
N GLU A 122 -21.74 -5.08 8.10
CA GLU A 122 -21.06 -3.78 8.11
C GLU A 122 -20.83 -3.17 6.71
N GLN A 123 -21.16 -3.90 5.64
CA GLN A 123 -20.98 -3.49 4.25
C GLN A 123 -19.51 -3.23 3.83
N TYR A 124 -18.57 -3.84 4.52
CA TYR A 124 -17.16 -3.76 4.16
C TYR A 124 -16.77 -4.76 3.08
N SER A 125 -15.81 -4.39 2.24
CA SER A 125 -15.12 -5.32 1.35
C SER A 125 -14.17 -6.22 2.13
N LEU A 126 -14.27 -7.54 1.97
CA LEU A 126 -13.30 -8.49 2.55
C LEU A 126 -11.85 -8.21 2.10
N LEU A 127 -11.67 -7.64 0.91
CA LEU A 127 -10.33 -7.26 0.43
C LEU A 127 -9.76 -6.05 1.20
N ASP A 128 -10.58 -5.07 1.55
CA ASP A 128 -10.16 -3.93 2.35
C ASP A 128 -9.78 -4.37 3.76
N TYR A 129 -10.55 -5.30 4.36
CA TYR A 129 -10.22 -5.89 5.65
C TYR A 129 -8.92 -6.69 5.61
N PHE A 130 -8.75 -7.56 4.60
CA PHE A 130 -7.55 -8.35 4.48
C PHE A 130 -6.31 -7.45 4.30
N TYR A 131 -6.46 -6.39 3.52
CA TYR A 131 -5.40 -5.40 3.37
C TYR A 131 -5.04 -4.75 4.71
N TRP A 132 -6.05 -4.30 5.46
CA TRP A 132 -5.81 -3.61 6.73
C TRP A 132 -5.24 -4.53 7.80
N GLU A 133 -5.88 -5.67 8.04
CA GLU A 133 -5.50 -6.56 9.15
C GLU A 133 -4.25 -7.37 8.86
N HIS A 134 -4.09 -7.89 7.64
CA HIS A 134 -2.97 -8.75 7.31
C HIS A 134 -1.83 -8.02 6.60
N ARG A 135 -2.13 -7.25 5.54
CA ARG A 135 -1.07 -6.57 4.81
C ARG A 135 -0.43 -5.46 5.64
N LEU A 136 -1.23 -4.63 6.27
CA LEU A 136 -0.74 -3.55 7.11
C LEU A 136 -0.38 -4.04 8.52
N GLY A 137 -1.24 -4.85 9.14
CA GLY A 137 -1.03 -5.35 10.50
C GLY A 137 0.07 -6.40 10.66
N SER A 138 0.56 -7.00 9.58
CA SER A 138 1.70 -7.93 9.62
C SER A 138 2.91 -7.36 8.88
N TRP A 139 2.83 -7.29 7.55
CA TRP A 139 3.98 -6.89 6.73
C TRP A 139 4.43 -5.45 6.99
N LEU A 140 3.50 -4.48 7.03
CA LEU A 140 3.88 -3.08 7.28
C LEU A 140 4.32 -2.89 8.74
N ALA A 141 3.63 -3.54 9.68
CA ALA A 141 4.02 -3.46 11.09
C ALA A 141 5.47 -3.92 11.29
N GLU A 142 5.87 -5.01 10.65
CA GLU A 142 7.26 -5.48 10.68
C GLU A 142 8.23 -4.50 10.03
N CYS A 143 7.87 -3.94 8.87
CA CYS A 143 8.67 -2.88 8.24
C CYS A 143 8.86 -1.64 9.14
N LEU A 144 7.86 -1.31 9.95
CA LEU A 144 7.94 -0.20 10.89
C LEU A 144 8.87 -0.54 12.07
N ASN A 145 8.71 -1.74 12.64
CA ASN A 145 9.61 -2.23 13.69
C ASN A 145 11.07 -2.21 13.24
N GLU A 146 11.34 -2.63 12.02
CA GLU A 146 12.70 -2.57 11.44
C GLU A 146 13.20 -1.13 11.28
N ALA A 147 12.33 -0.18 11.00
CA ALA A 147 12.69 1.22 10.81
C ALA A 147 12.80 2.02 12.12
N ASP A 148 12.22 1.53 13.22
CA ASP A 148 12.20 2.24 14.52
C ASP A 148 13.60 2.45 15.12
N ILE A 149 14.60 1.73 14.65
CA ILE A 149 16.02 1.95 15.03
C ILE A 149 16.50 3.38 14.68
N VAL A 150 15.91 4.02 13.67
CA VAL A 150 16.34 5.36 13.21
C VAL A 150 15.31 6.46 13.47
N GLY A 151 14.14 6.13 14.00
CA GLY A 151 13.14 7.11 14.39
C GLY A 151 11.71 6.61 14.26
N GLU A 152 10.81 7.31 14.94
CA GLU A 152 9.39 6.96 15.00
C GLU A 152 8.67 7.27 13.69
N THR A 153 7.81 6.35 13.26
CA THR A 153 6.97 6.53 12.09
C THR A 153 5.54 6.92 12.48
N PHE A 154 5.05 8.02 11.94
CA PHE A 154 3.67 8.44 12.05
C PHE A 154 2.89 8.14 10.76
N ILE A 155 1.75 7.47 10.89
CA ILE A 155 0.85 7.15 9.77
C ILE A 155 -0.49 7.85 10.01
N PRO A 156 -0.74 9.03 9.43
CA PRO A 156 -1.95 9.83 9.69
C PRO A 156 -3.25 9.12 9.28
N PHE A 157 -3.17 8.19 8.32
CA PHE A 157 -4.32 7.43 7.82
C PHE A 157 -4.63 6.16 8.63
N ASN A 158 -3.78 5.78 9.61
CA ASN A 158 -4.02 4.63 10.46
C ASN A 158 -4.98 5.00 11.60
N THR A 159 -6.18 5.38 11.25
CA THR A 159 -7.22 5.73 12.20
C THR A 159 -8.53 5.04 11.85
N ARG A 160 -9.30 4.65 12.87
CA ARG A 160 -10.63 4.10 12.69
C ARG A 160 -11.54 5.07 11.93
N ALA A 161 -11.46 6.36 12.24
CA ALA A 161 -12.27 7.39 11.58
C ALA A 161 -12.01 7.43 10.06
N TYR A 162 -10.76 7.32 9.63
CA TYR A 162 -10.42 7.26 8.21
C TYR A 162 -10.99 6.01 7.54
N PHE A 163 -10.85 4.84 8.17
CA PHE A 163 -11.37 3.59 7.65
C PHE A 163 -12.91 3.62 7.53
N GLU A 164 -13.59 4.12 8.59
CA GLU A 164 -15.05 4.31 8.59
C GLU A 164 -15.54 5.26 7.49
N MET A 165 -14.77 6.30 7.19
CA MET A 165 -15.06 7.21 6.08
C MET A 165 -14.93 6.49 4.73
N VAL A 166 -13.81 5.82 4.51
CA VAL A 166 -13.50 5.19 3.21
C VAL A 166 -14.45 4.03 2.90
N LYS A 167 -14.92 3.28 3.91
CA LYS A 167 -15.89 2.19 3.69
C LYS A 167 -17.17 2.67 3.02
N ASN A 168 -17.59 3.89 3.30
CA ASN A 168 -18.81 4.47 2.71
C ASN A 168 -18.61 4.93 1.26
N VAL A 169 -17.39 4.92 0.75
CA VAL A 169 -17.09 5.24 -0.65
C VAL A 169 -17.22 3.96 -1.48
N PRO A 170 -18.10 3.93 -2.48
CA PRO A 170 -18.25 2.75 -3.35
C PRO A 170 -16.89 2.32 -3.94
N VAL A 171 -16.63 1.01 -3.97
CA VAL A 171 -15.37 0.47 -4.52
C VAL A 171 -15.11 0.96 -5.94
N ALA A 172 -16.17 1.15 -6.75
CA ALA A 172 -16.07 1.66 -8.12
C ALA A 172 -15.44 3.07 -8.22
N GLU A 173 -15.59 3.90 -7.18
CA GLU A 173 -14.99 5.24 -7.13
C GLU A 173 -13.53 5.22 -6.67
N ARG A 174 -13.09 4.11 -6.08
CA ARG A 174 -11.74 3.93 -5.52
C ARG A 174 -10.80 3.14 -6.43
N VAL A 175 -11.30 2.59 -7.54
CA VAL A 175 -10.49 1.74 -8.43
C VAL A 175 -9.92 2.49 -9.62
N SER A 176 -8.85 1.91 -10.15
CA SER A 176 -8.24 2.37 -11.40
C SER A 176 -9.19 2.20 -12.60
N PRO A 177 -9.04 2.98 -13.68
CA PRO A 177 -7.97 3.95 -13.91
C PRO A 177 -8.21 5.33 -13.31
N ASP A 178 -9.45 5.64 -12.94
CA ASP A 178 -9.88 7.02 -12.71
C ASP A 178 -9.59 7.48 -11.28
N TYR A 179 -9.66 6.55 -10.29
CA TYR A 179 -9.48 6.89 -8.86
C TYR A 179 -10.26 8.14 -8.42
N ARG A 180 -11.53 8.25 -8.81
CA ARG A 180 -12.35 9.46 -8.66
C ARG A 180 -12.43 9.97 -7.22
N PHE A 181 -12.44 9.06 -6.26
CA PHE A 181 -12.41 9.44 -4.86
C PHE A 181 -11.12 10.20 -4.51
N PHE A 182 -9.99 9.73 -5.03
CA PHE A 182 -8.69 10.36 -4.77
C PHE A 182 -8.60 11.73 -5.43
N GLU A 183 -9.08 11.84 -6.67
CA GLU A 183 -9.14 13.13 -7.39
C GLU A 183 -10.05 14.12 -6.66
N ALA A 184 -11.22 13.69 -6.17
CA ALA A 184 -12.11 14.54 -5.40
C ALA A 184 -11.49 15.02 -4.07
N VAL A 185 -10.68 14.19 -3.40
CA VAL A 185 -9.94 14.59 -2.19
C VAL A 185 -8.87 15.64 -2.53
N LEU A 186 -8.13 15.47 -3.62
CA LEU A 186 -7.12 16.44 -4.05
C LEU A 186 -7.76 17.77 -4.42
N GLU A 187 -8.88 17.76 -5.14
CA GLU A 187 -9.65 18.96 -5.48
C GLU A 187 -10.15 19.67 -4.21
N TYR A 188 -10.71 18.93 -3.26
CA TYR A 188 -11.15 19.49 -1.97
C TYR A 188 -10.02 20.14 -1.19
N CYS A 189 -8.81 19.56 -1.25
CA CYS A 189 -7.61 20.13 -0.63
C CYS A 189 -7.01 21.31 -1.43
N GLY A 190 -7.60 21.67 -2.57
CA GLY A 190 -7.05 22.71 -3.45
C GLY A 190 -5.73 22.31 -4.10
N MET A 191 -5.47 21.02 -4.23
CA MET A 191 -4.25 20.48 -4.83
C MET A 191 -4.47 20.19 -6.31
N ASP A 192 -3.78 20.94 -7.16
CA ASP A 192 -3.66 20.63 -8.60
C ASP A 192 -2.33 19.94 -8.84
N LEU A 193 -2.37 18.64 -9.06
CA LEU A 193 -1.15 17.86 -9.29
C LEU A 193 -0.66 17.95 -10.74
N ASN A 194 -1.48 18.40 -11.68
CA ASN A 194 -1.21 18.43 -13.13
C ASN A 194 -0.73 17.07 -13.68
N ILE A 195 -0.92 15.99 -12.92
CA ILE A 195 -0.52 14.63 -13.24
C ILE A 195 -1.62 13.66 -12.82
N PRO A 196 -1.90 12.61 -13.61
CA PRO A 196 -2.86 11.58 -13.21
C PRO A 196 -2.40 10.83 -11.96
N VAL A 197 -3.33 10.41 -11.13
CA VAL A 197 -3.04 9.50 -10.03
C VAL A 197 -2.45 8.19 -10.57
N ASN A 198 -1.30 7.74 -10.06
CA ASN A 198 -0.55 6.56 -10.53
C ASN A 198 -0.19 6.59 -12.05
N PRO A 199 0.47 7.60 -12.56
CA PRO A 199 0.70 7.77 -14.00
C PRO A 199 1.50 6.62 -14.63
N GLY A 200 2.45 6.01 -13.91
CA GLY A 200 3.29 4.94 -14.43
C GLY A 200 2.54 3.63 -14.69
N ARG A 201 1.45 3.36 -13.98
CA ARG A 201 0.70 2.11 -14.10
C ARG A 201 -0.27 2.09 -15.30
N TYR A 202 -0.68 3.27 -15.79
CA TYR A 202 -1.70 3.43 -16.82
C TYR A 202 -1.26 4.32 -17.99
N SER A 203 0.04 4.47 -18.18
CA SER A 203 0.63 5.31 -19.22
C SER A 203 0.33 4.82 -20.65
N SER A 204 0.08 3.51 -20.85
CA SER A 204 -0.22 2.95 -22.16
C SER A 204 -1.73 2.72 -22.36
N ILE A 205 -2.18 2.89 -23.60
CA ILE A 205 -3.56 2.57 -24.00
C ILE A 205 -3.91 1.12 -23.68
N GLN A 206 -2.97 0.20 -23.86
CA GLN A 206 -3.16 -1.21 -23.53
C GLN A 206 -3.41 -1.44 -22.03
N ALA A 207 -2.68 -0.73 -21.16
CA ALA A 207 -2.88 -0.80 -19.71
C ALA A 207 -4.26 -0.26 -19.30
N LYS A 208 -4.71 0.85 -19.91
CA LYS A 208 -6.06 1.41 -19.70
C LYS A 208 -7.15 0.45 -20.15
N ILE A 209 -7.04 -0.14 -21.34
CA ILE A 209 -7.99 -1.14 -21.85
C ILE A 209 -8.03 -2.37 -20.93
N LYS A 210 -6.88 -2.89 -20.53
CA LYS A 210 -6.78 -4.03 -19.61
C LYS A 210 -7.46 -3.73 -18.26
N CYS A 211 -7.30 -2.53 -17.75
CA CYS A 211 -7.94 -2.07 -16.52
C CYS A 211 -9.47 -1.96 -16.67
N LEU A 212 -9.95 -1.38 -17.77
CA LEU A 212 -11.38 -1.29 -18.07
C LEU A 212 -12.02 -2.68 -18.22
N ILE A 213 -11.35 -3.61 -18.89
CA ILE A 213 -11.80 -4.99 -19.00
C ILE A 213 -11.86 -5.65 -17.63
N LYS A 214 -10.81 -5.48 -16.81
CA LYS A 214 -10.77 -6.00 -15.43
C LYS A 214 -11.97 -5.50 -14.61
N ASN A 215 -12.27 -4.21 -14.69
CA ASN A 215 -13.35 -3.60 -13.91
C ASN A 215 -14.74 -3.98 -14.42
N ARG A 216 -14.93 -4.12 -15.75
CA ARG A 216 -16.21 -4.52 -16.35
C ARG A 216 -16.49 -6.02 -16.23
N LEU A 217 -15.45 -6.83 -16.28
CA LEU A 217 -15.53 -8.29 -16.21
C LEU A 217 -15.04 -8.79 -14.84
N HIS A 218 -15.26 -8.03 -13.79
CA HIS A 218 -14.76 -8.32 -12.45
C HIS A 218 -15.20 -9.69 -11.93
N PHE A 219 -16.37 -10.19 -12.31
CA PHE A 219 -16.79 -11.55 -11.96
C PHE A 219 -15.87 -12.61 -12.58
N ILE A 220 -15.56 -12.46 -13.88
CA ILE A 220 -14.64 -13.37 -14.59
C ILE A 220 -13.24 -13.25 -14.02
N TYR A 221 -12.81 -12.02 -13.70
CA TYR A 221 -11.50 -11.78 -13.11
C TYR A 221 -11.35 -12.44 -11.74
N GLY A 222 -12.33 -12.32 -10.85
CA GLY A 222 -12.35 -12.99 -9.56
C GLY A 222 -12.31 -14.53 -9.70
N THR A 223 -12.99 -15.08 -10.70
CA THR A 223 -12.95 -16.53 -11.01
C THR A 223 -11.55 -16.97 -11.47
N LEU A 224 -10.87 -16.16 -12.29
CA LEU A 224 -9.50 -16.45 -12.76
C LEU A 224 -8.45 -16.36 -11.64
N LEU A 225 -8.66 -15.52 -10.65
CA LEU A 225 -7.78 -15.44 -9.48
C LEU A 225 -7.84 -16.69 -8.59
N ASN A 226 -8.96 -17.41 -8.64
CA ASN A 226 -9.16 -18.65 -7.89
C ASN A 226 -8.63 -19.92 -8.62
N ARG A 227 -8.17 -19.83 -9.83
CA ARG A 227 -7.52 -20.90 -10.59
C ARG A 227 -6.02 -20.91 -10.36
#